data_7272b26cd3179ba6700748f6225dfb98
#
_entry.id   7272b26cd3179ba6700748f6225dfb98
#
_cell.length_a   1.000
_cell.length_b   1.000
_cell.length_c   1.000
_cell.angle_alpha   90.00
_cell.angle_beta   90.00
_cell.angle_gamma   90.00
#
_symmetry.space_group_name_H-M   'P 1'
#
loop_
_entity.id
_entity.type
_entity.pdbx_description
1 polymer ?
#
loop_
_entity_poly.entity_id
_entity_poly.type
_entity_poly.pdbx_seq_one_letter_code
_entity_poly.pdbx_strand_id
1 'polypeptide(L)'
;ITTGTAAAAAAVAALLSLERVVDSVPIKTPLGKLDVLVEHSKKLGKDHGWATVRKMPYPDSDVTQNLEIQADVQLTNDPDILIKGGDGVGTVTKPGLQVSLGEKAINPVPRTMILSNLQKILPEGKGLEVTISIPQGRKVAQKTMNPRLGIINGLSILGTTGIARPMSQKSFQESLKCQLDVALAEGYEELIFVPGNIGEKLALNILSVDKDQIIHMGNHVGFMLQEAHDRGLNHLILLGHAGKLVKLAAGIFNTQHKLADGRREVITAHAGLMGASKPVLELIFNCNTTEEMISILRREGLVQEVFNSIATSIHNRILEVYMIRTEILIMEMDGTILNSNHQLLIG
;
A
#
# COMPACT_ATOMS: atom_id res chain seq x y z
N ILE A 1 11.95 -3.11 14.86
CA ILE A 1 11.26 -4.41 14.74
C ILE A 1 9.91 -4.25 14.07
N THR A 2 9.39 -5.32 13.42
CA THR A 2 8.05 -5.35 12.83
C THR A 2 6.97 -5.59 13.90
N THR A 3 5.68 -5.37 13.56
CA THR A 3 4.56 -5.76 14.44
C THR A 3 4.56 -7.27 14.71
N GLY A 4 4.98 -8.10 13.72
CA GLY A 4 5.14 -9.55 13.89
C GLY A 4 6.21 -9.94 14.91
N THR A 5 7.38 -9.27 14.90
CA THR A 5 8.44 -9.52 15.88
C THR A 5 8.05 -9.08 17.28
N ALA A 6 7.40 -7.92 17.39
CA ALA A 6 6.91 -7.44 18.68
C ALA A 6 5.84 -8.38 19.27
N ALA A 7 4.94 -8.91 18.42
CA ALA A 7 3.95 -9.90 18.82
C ALA A 7 4.58 -11.22 19.30
N ALA A 8 5.61 -11.72 18.57
CA ALA A 8 6.34 -12.91 18.97
C ALA A 8 7.08 -12.70 20.30
N ALA A 9 7.70 -11.53 20.48
CA ALA A 9 8.40 -11.20 21.73
C ALA A 9 7.43 -11.06 22.91
N ALA A 10 6.28 -10.40 22.71
CA ALA A 10 5.26 -10.30 23.74
C ALA A 10 4.72 -11.68 24.13
N ALA A 11 4.47 -12.59 23.17
CA ALA A 11 4.00 -13.94 23.42
C ALA A 11 5.03 -14.78 24.22
N VAL A 12 6.31 -14.73 23.82
CA VAL A 12 7.40 -15.40 24.54
C VAL A 12 7.55 -14.85 25.96
N ALA A 13 7.55 -13.53 26.12
CA ALA A 13 7.65 -12.88 27.42
C ALA A 13 6.46 -13.21 28.33
N ALA A 14 5.24 -13.26 27.77
CA ALA A 14 4.05 -13.63 28.51
C ALA A 14 4.12 -15.08 29.00
N LEU A 15 4.62 -16.02 28.19
CA LEU A 15 4.81 -17.42 28.64
C LEU A 15 5.89 -17.53 29.72
N LEU A 16 7.05 -16.88 29.54
CA LEU A 16 8.11 -16.85 30.54
C LEU A 16 7.71 -16.17 31.86
N SER A 17 6.74 -15.24 31.81
CA SER A 17 6.23 -14.54 32.99
C SER A 17 5.52 -15.47 34.00
N LEU A 18 5.17 -16.68 33.58
CA LEU A 18 4.63 -17.71 34.48
C LEU A 18 5.65 -18.16 35.55
N GLU A 19 6.95 -18.07 35.23
CA GLU A 19 8.05 -18.46 36.10
C GLU A 19 8.80 -17.25 36.68
N ARG A 20 9.05 -16.23 35.85
CA ARG A 20 9.84 -15.04 36.21
C ARG A 20 9.46 -13.83 35.40
N VAL A 21 9.68 -12.62 35.95
CA VAL A 21 9.64 -11.36 35.18
C VAL A 21 10.85 -11.35 34.25
N VAL A 22 10.65 -10.86 33.02
CA VAL A 22 11.70 -10.75 32.00
C VAL A 22 11.72 -9.34 31.39
N ASP A 23 12.92 -8.78 31.21
CA ASP A 23 13.12 -7.45 30.65
C ASP A 23 13.53 -7.51 29.16
N SER A 24 13.92 -8.68 28.68
CA SER A 24 14.19 -8.93 27.27
C SER A 24 14.02 -10.39 26.90
N VAL A 25 13.75 -10.67 25.63
CA VAL A 25 13.63 -12.03 25.10
C VAL A 25 14.35 -12.17 23.77
N PRO A 26 15.07 -13.30 23.54
CA PRO A 26 15.65 -13.61 22.25
C PRO A 26 14.58 -14.17 21.31
N ILE A 27 14.40 -13.52 20.15
CA ILE A 27 13.43 -13.94 19.13
C ILE A 27 14.15 -14.37 17.87
N LYS A 28 13.86 -15.59 17.40
CA LYS A 28 14.28 -16.06 16.10
C LYS A 28 13.37 -15.45 15.04
N THR A 29 13.94 -14.65 14.15
CA THR A 29 13.29 -14.07 12.98
C THR A 29 13.82 -14.70 11.69
N PRO A 30 13.19 -14.46 10.53
CA PRO A 30 13.73 -14.91 9.26
C PRO A 30 15.14 -14.39 8.94
N LEU A 31 15.55 -13.25 9.49
CA LEU A 31 16.90 -12.68 9.32
C LEU A 31 17.88 -13.05 10.43
N GLY A 32 17.49 -13.86 11.41
CA GLY A 32 18.36 -14.27 12.51
C GLY A 32 17.75 -13.99 13.88
N LYS A 33 18.58 -14.08 14.92
CA LYS A 33 18.15 -13.82 16.31
C LYS A 33 18.21 -12.32 16.63
N LEU A 34 17.21 -11.85 17.36
CA LEU A 34 17.13 -10.48 17.88
C LEU A 34 16.79 -10.53 19.36
N ASP A 35 17.48 -9.77 20.19
CA ASP A 35 17.07 -9.51 21.56
C ASP A 35 16.08 -8.36 21.57
N VAL A 36 14.87 -8.62 22.05
CA VAL A 36 13.76 -7.66 22.07
C VAL A 36 13.46 -7.27 23.50
N LEU A 37 13.48 -5.96 23.77
CA LEU A 37 13.13 -5.42 25.08
C LEU A 37 11.63 -5.64 25.37
N VAL A 38 11.35 -6.05 26.59
CA VAL A 38 10.01 -6.25 27.14
C VAL A 38 9.71 -5.06 28.05
N GLU A 39 8.58 -4.39 27.81
CA GLU A 39 8.22 -3.22 28.61
C GLU A 39 7.64 -3.63 29.96
N HIS A 40 6.75 -4.63 29.92
CA HIS A 40 6.18 -5.24 31.13
C HIS A 40 5.90 -6.71 30.88
N SER A 41 6.11 -7.51 31.93
CA SER A 41 5.69 -8.91 31.94
C SER A 41 5.19 -9.27 33.36
N LYS A 42 4.11 -10.04 33.44
CA LYS A 42 3.55 -10.45 34.74
C LYS A 42 2.74 -11.73 34.63
N LYS A 43 2.79 -12.50 35.70
CA LYS A 43 1.90 -13.64 35.94
C LYS A 43 0.55 -13.13 36.42
N LEU A 44 -0.53 -13.51 35.73
CA LEU A 44 -1.90 -13.16 36.10
C LEU A 44 -2.63 -14.26 36.86
N GLY A 45 -2.19 -15.51 36.69
CA GLY A 45 -2.77 -16.70 37.35
C GLY A 45 -1.80 -17.86 37.31
N LYS A 46 -2.22 -19.05 37.77
CA LYS A 46 -1.37 -20.25 37.81
C LYS A 46 -0.80 -20.59 36.45
N ASP A 47 -1.65 -20.57 35.42
CA ASP A 47 -1.35 -20.92 34.03
C ASP A 47 -1.57 -19.74 33.07
N HIS A 48 -1.65 -18.50 33.59
CA HIS A 48 -2.00 -17.29 32.86
C HIS A 48 -0.91 -16.23 33.00
N GLY A 49 -0.31 -15.86 31.87
CA GLY A 49 0.75 -14.88 31.77
C GLY A 49 0.41 -13.75 30.81
N TRP A 50 1.01 -12.58 31.01
CA TRP A 50 0.80 -11.40 30.19
C TRP A 50 2.10 -10.62 30.02
N ALA A 51 2.29 -10.05 28.82
CA ALA A 51 3.41 -9.14 28.58
C ALA A 51 3.08 -8.09 27.51
N THR A 52 3.85 -7.01 27.52
CA THR A 52 3.80 -5.96 26.50
C THR A 52 5.19 -5.64 25.97
N VAL A 53 5.25 -5.42 24.66
CA VAL A 53 6.44 -5.03 23.93
C VAL A 53 6.13 -3.78 23.13
N ARG A 54 6.99 -2.77 23.20
CA ARG A 54 6.88 -1.56 22.41
C ARG A 54 7.63 -1.70 21.09
N LYS A 55 6.95 -1.39 19.99
CA LYS A 55 7.60 -1.29 18.68
C LYS A 55 8.47 -0.04 18.66
N MET A 56 9.76 -0.20 18.97
CA MET A 56 10.73 0.90 19.07
C MET A 56 10.73 1.76 17.79
N PRO A 57 10.87 3.10 17.95
CA PRO A 57 10.95 4.01 16.81
C PRO A 57 12.23 3.77 16.00
N TYR A 58 12.18 4.17 14.75
CA TYR A 58 13.30 4.17 13.81
C TYR A 58 13.10 5.35 12.83
N PRO A 59 14.16 5.81 12.13
CA PRO A 59 14.06 6.98 11.25
C PRO A 59 13.14 6.71 10.04
N ASP A 60 11.84 6.89 10.21
CA ASP A 60 10.81 6.75 9.17
C ASP A 60 9.52 7.46 9.62
N SER A 61 8.60 7.67 8.69
CA SER A 61 7.24 8.17 8.91
C SER A 61 6.21 7.09 9.26
N ASP A 62 6.65 5.89 9.63
CA ASP A 62 5.77 4.76 9.98
C ASP A 62 4.90 5.11 11.20
N VAL A 63 3.60 5.20 10.97
CA VAL A 63 2.60 5.54 11.99
C VAL A 63 2.43 4.46 13.07
N THR A 64 3.00 3.26 12.85
CA THR A 64 2.97 2.15 13.81
C THR A 64 4.16 2.15 14.78
N GLN A 65 5.02 3.17 14.74
CA GLN A 65 6.08 3.34 15.74
C GLN A 65 5.50 3.63 17.12
N ASN A 66 6.21 3.22 18.16
CA ASN A 66 5.82 3.35 19.56
C ASN A 66 4.53 2.63 19.97
N LEU A 67 3.96 1.80 19.10
CA LEU A 67 2.80 0.99 19.47
C LEU A 67 3.18 -0.07 20.51
N GLU A 68 2.31 -0.20 21.49
CA GLU A 68 2.32 -1.34 22.40
C GLU A 68 1.65 -2.53 21.75
N ILE A 69 2.35 -3.67 21.78
CA ILE A 69 1.81 -4.96 21.35
C ILE A 69 1.81 -5.87 22.56
N GLN A 70 0.62 -6.31 22.91
CA GLN A 70 0.37 -7.12 24.09
C GLN A 70 0.13 -8.56 23.71
N ALA A 71 0.56 -9.47 24.55
CA ALA A 71 0.21 -10.87 24.49
C ALA A 71 -0.34 -11.33 25.84
N ASP A 72 -1.45 -12.03 25.76
CA ASP A 72 -2.06 -12.76 26.85
C ASP A 72 -1.94 -14.25 26.54
N VAL A 73 -1.44 -15.05 27.46
CA VAL A 73 -1.21 -16.48 27.25
C VAL A 73 -1.84 -17.31 28.35
N GLN A 74 -2.50 -18.38 27.95
CA GLN A 74 -3.09 -19.36 28.85
C GLN A 74 -2.57 -20.77 28.51
N LEU A 75 -1.88 -21.44 29.45
CA LEU A 75 -1.52 -22.83 29.27
C LEU A 75 -2.76 -23.71 29.22
N THR A 76 -2.74 -24.71 28.34
CA THR A 76 -3.82 -25.67 28.16
C THR A 76 -3.31 -27.11 28.31
N ASN A 77 -4.21 -28.07 28.46
CA ASN A 77 -3.89 -29.49 28.41
C ASN A 77 -4.00 -30.10 27.00
N ASP A 78 -4.57 -29.34 26.06
CA ASP A 78 -4.53 -29.66 24.64
C ASP A 78 -3.14 -29.25 24.11
N PRO A 79 -2.38 -30.13 23.44
CA PRO A 79 -0.99 -29.89 23.06
C PRO A 79 -0.83 -28.81 21.97
N ASP A 80 -1.89 -28.30 21.40
CA ASP A 80 -1.86 -27.31 20.31
C ASP A 80 -1.56 -25.89 20.82
N ILE A 81 -0.91 -25.10 19.98
CA ILE A 81 -0.74 -23.66 20.19
C ILE A 81 -1.76 -22.91 19.32
N LEU A 82 -2.75 -22.31 19.96
CA LEU A 82 -3.78 -21.52 19.30
C LEU A 82 -3.45 -20.02 19.36
N ILE A 83 -3.27 -19.37 18.20
CA ILE A 83 -3.01 -17.93 18.12
C ILE A 83 -4.29 -17.21 17.71
N LYS A 84 -4.72 -16.27 18.55
CA LYS A 84 -5.89 -15.39 18.37
C LYS A 84 -5.49 -13.92 18.24
N GLY A 85 -6.24 -13.16 17.48
CA GLY A 85 -6.14 -11.70 17.49
C GLY A 85 -7.19 -11.10 18.45
N GLY A 86 -6.72 -10.29 19.38
CA GLY A 86 -7.52 -9.55 20.35
C GLY A 86 -7.88 -8.14 19.88
N ASP A 87 -8.11 -7.25 20.86
CA ASP A 87 -8.46 -5.86 20.57
C ASP A 87 -7.37 -5.13 19.76
N GLY A 88 -7.79 -4.31 18.79
CA GLY A 88 -6.91 -3.55 17.91
C GLY A 88 -6.14 -4.36 16.87
N VAL A 89 -6.26 -5.70 16.85
CA VAL A 89 -5.87 -6.52 15.70
C VAL A 89 -7.03 -6.54 14.71
N GLY A 90 -6.79 -6.16 13.47
CA GLY A 90 -7.80 -6.02 12.42
C GLY A 90 -8.46 -7.34 12.06
N THR A 91 -9.62 -7.26 11.44
CA THR A 91 -10.34 -8.40 10.86
C THR A 91 -10.41 -8.22 9.36
N VAL A 92 -10.07 -9.26 8.60
CA VAL A 92 -10.11 -9.28 7.15
C VAL A 92 -11.56 -9.41 6.68
N THR A 93 -12.04 -8.45 5.88
CA THR A 93 -13.41 -8.42 5.36
C THR A 93 -13.48 -8.48 3.84
N LYS A 94 -12.33 -8.51 3.16
CA LYS A 94 -12.23 -8.63 1.70
C LYS A 94 -11.32 -9.79 1.31
N PRO A 95 -11.62 -10.49 0.22
CA PRO A 95 -10.74 -11.54 -0.32
C PRO A 95 -9.45 -10.96 -0.91
N GLY A 96 -8.51 -11.81 -1.35
CA GLY A 96 -7.28 -11.41 -2.03
C GLY A 96 -6.09 -11.15 -1.12
N LEU A 97 -6.25 -11.22 0.21
CA LEU A 97 -5.15 -11.12 1.16
C LEU A 97 -4.60 -12.49 1.54
N GLN A 98 -3.40 -12.52 2.16
CA GLN A 98 -2.78 -13.76 2.66
C GLN A 98 -3.52 -14.39 3.85
N VAL A 99 -4.39 -13.64 4.50
CA VAL A 99 -5.23 -14.06 5.62
C VAL A 99 -6.65 -14.22 5.12
N SER A 100 -7.31 -15.30 5.52
CA SER A 100 -8.66 -15.65 5.05
C SER A 100 -9.72 -14.65 5.52
N LEU A 101 -10.78 -14.56 4.74
CA LEU A 101 -11.94 -13.73 5.06
C LEU A 101 -12.51 -14.09 6.45
N GLY A 102 -12.81 -13.09 7.25
CA GLY A 102 -13.34 -13.24 8.62
C GLY A 102 -12.26 -13.45 9.69
N GLU A 103 -11.03 -13.79 9.32
CA GLU A 103 -9.96 -14.03 10.29
C GLU A 103 -9.29 -12.71 10.75
N LYS A 104 -8.61 -12.80 11.89
CA LYS A 104 -7.77 -11.74 12.41
C LYS A 104 -6.50 -11.58 11.57
N ALA A 105 -6.17 -10.34 11.23
CA ALA A 105 -5.07 -9.98 10.33
C ALA A 105 -3.68 -10.26 10.94
N ILE A 106 -3.39 -11.54 11.19
CA ILE A 106 -2.07 -12.06 11.58
C ILE A 106 -1.51 -12.82 10.40
N ASN A 107 -0.58 -12.20 9.68
CA ASN A 107 -0.01 -12.75 8.46
C ASN A 107 0.77 -14.07 8.71
N PRO A 108 0.96 -14.92 7.68
CA PRO A 108 1.59 -16.23 7.83
C PRO A 108 2.99 -16.19 8.47
N VAL A 109 3.89 -15.29 8.03
CA VAL A 109 5.25 -15.19 8.57
C VAL A 109 5.25 -14.83 10.07
N PRO A 110 4.55 -13.78 10.55
CA PRO A 110 4.35 -13.53 11.97
C PRO A 110 3.78 -14.72 12.73
N ARG A 111 2.75 -15.39 12.20
CA ARG A 111 2.14 -16.56 12.84
C ARG A 111 3.18 -17.68 13.03
N THR A 112 3.95 -18.00 11.99
CA THR A 112 5.05 -18.98 12.08
C THR A 112 6.12 -18.56 13.07
N MET A 113 6.46 -17.26 13.11
CA MET A 113 7.45 -16.72 14.05
C MET A 113 7.00 -16.84 15.50
N ILE A 114 5.73 -16.56 15.81
CA ILE A 114 5.15 -16.76 17.14
C ILE A 114 5.23 -18.24 17.52
N LEU A 115 4.70 -19.13 16.68
CA LEU A 115 4.69 -20.57 16.91
C LEU A 115 6.09 -21.13 17.17
N SER A 116 7.04 -20.85 16.27
CA SER A 116 8.39 -21.43 16.33
C SER A 116 9.23 -20.95 17.53
N ASN A 117 8.94 -19.78 18.08
CA ASN A 117 9.60 -19.29 19.29
C ASN A 117 8.95 -19.86 20.55
N LEU A 118 7.61 -19.98 20.59
CA LEU A 118 6.88 -20.56 21.72
C LEU A 118 7.14 -22.06 21.89
N GLN A 119 7.17 -22.83 20.78
CA GLN A 119 7.41 -24.29 20.83
C GLN A 119 8.72 -24.68 21.54
N LYS A 120 9.72 -23.78 21.55
CA LYS A 120 11.02 -24.05 22.20
C LYS A 120 11.01 -23.96 23.72
N ILE A 121 10.02 -23.26 24.28
CA ILE A 121 9.94 -22.92 25.70
C ILE A 121 8.64 -23.41 26.33
N LEU A 122 7.74 -23.98 25.51
CA LEU A 122 6.49 -24.54 26.00
C LEU A 122 6.79 -25.80 26.85
N PRO A 123 6.22 -25.92 28.05
CA PRO A 123 6.38 -27.14 28.87
C PRO A 123 5.88 -28.38 28.14
N GLU A 124 6.56 -29.51 28.35
CA GLU A 124 6.20 -30.80 27.74
C GLU A 124 4.77 -31.22 28.12
N GLY A 125 4.01 -31.70 27.14
CA GLY A 125 2.63 -32.14 27.33
C GLY A 125 1.61 -31.02 27.54
N LYS A 126 2.01 -29.74 27.34
CA LYS A 126 1.11 -28.59 27.41
C LYS A 126 0.91 -27.97 26.05
N GLY A 127 -0.24 -27.33 25.87
CA GLY A 127 -0.49 -26.41 24.80
C GLY A 127 -0.66 -24.98 25.30
N LEU A 128 -0.98 -24.07 24.41
CA LEU A 128 -1.03 -22.65 24.71
C LEU A 128 -2.11 -21.93 23.87
N GLU A 129 -2.93 -21.17 24.51
CA GLU A 129 -3.74 -20.16 23.85
C GLU A 129 -3.04 -18.82 23.97
N VAL A 130 -2.85 -18.12 22.84
CA VAL A 130 -2.14 -16.84 22.74
C VAL A 130 -3.06 -15.82 22.10
N THR A 131 -3.37 -14.74 22.81
CA THR A 131 -4.12 -13.61 22.28
C THR A 131 -3.22 -12.39 22.11
N ILE A 132 -3.05 -11.90 20.87
CA ILE A 132 -2.27 -10.71 20.54
C ILE A 132 -3.20 -9.52 20.43
N SER A 133 -2.90 -8.44 21.16
CA SER A 133 -3.68 -7.20 21.15
C SER A 133 -2.81 -5.98 20.89
N ILE A 134 -3.41 -4.92 20.32
CA ILE A 134 -2.78 -3.62 20.06
C ILE A 134 -3.73 -2.52 20.57
N PRO A 135 -3.60 -2.03 21.79
CA PRO A 135 -4.58 -1.11 22.40
C PRO A 135 -4.92 0.11 21.55
N GLN A 136 -3.93 0.69 20.86
CA GLN A 136 -4.15 1.83 19.96
C GLN A 136 -4.46 1.42 18.51
N GLY A 137 -4.56 0.11 18.23
CA GLY A 137 -4.61 -0.44 16.88
C GLY A 137 -5.77 0.09 16.05
N ARG A 138 -6.97 0.22 16.62
CA ARG A 138 -8.15 0.76 15.93
C ARG A 138 -7.95 2.19 15.43
N LYS A 139 -7.35 3.05 16.28
CA LYS A 139 -7.11 4.46 15.95
C LYS A 139 -6.02 4.62 14.90
N VAL A 140 -4.93 3.86 15.05
CA VAL A 140 -3.78 3.96 14.13
C VAL A 140 -4.08 3.34 12.78
N ALA A 141 -4.88 2.30 12.71
CA ALA A 141 -5.28 1.64 11.46
C ALA A 141 -5.88 2.63 10.44
N GLN A 142 -6.63 3.64 10.90
CA GLN A 142 -7.22 4.66 10.02
C GLN A 142 -6.19 5.48 9.23
N LYS A 143 -4.93 5.49 9.68
CA LYS A 143 -3.81 6.18 9.01
C LYS A 143 -2.95 5.26 8.14
N THR A 144 -3.38 4.02 7.94
CA THR A 144 -2.68 2.99 7.16
C THR A 144 -3.49 2.60 5.94
N MET A 145 -2.95 1.67 5.15
CA MET A 145 -3.68 1.07 4.03
C MET A 145 -4.75 0.05 4.46
N ASN A 146 -4.81 -0.33 5.74
CA ASN A 146 -5.72 -1.38 6.20
C ASN A 146 -7.20 -1.16 5.81
N PRO A 147 -7.80 0.03 6.01
CA PRO A 147 -9.19 0.26 5.62
C PRO A 147 -9.43 0.04 4.12
N ARG A 148 -8.47 0.45 3.29
CA ARG A 148 -8.55 0.26 1.83
C ARG A 148 -8.48 -1.22 1.43
N LEU A 149 -7.70 -2.01 2.18
CA LEU A 149 -7.56 -3.46 1.96
C LEU A 149 -8.68 -4.28 2.61
N GLY A 150 -9.71 -3.64 3.16
CA GLY A 150 -10.79 -4.33 3.88
C GLY A 150 -10.36 -4.93 5.22
N ILE A 151 -9.29 -4.41 5.84
CA ILE A 151 -8.90 -4.80 7.19
C ILE A 151 -9.48 -3.77 8.15
N ILE A 152 -10.53 -4.16 8.86
CA ILE A 152 -11.30 -3.27 9.74
C ILE A 152 -11.00 -3.50 11.22
N ASN A 153 -11.32 -2.51 12.04
CA ASN A 153 -11.25 -2.57 13.51
C ASN A 153 -9.84 -2.81 14.08
N GLY A 154 -8.77 -2.57 13.31
CA GLY A 154 -7.42 -2.70 13.85
C GLY A 154 -6.32 -2.78 12.80
N LEU A 155 -5.12 -3.06 13.29
CA LEU A 155 -3.90 -3.19 12.50
C LEU A 155 -3.62 -4.65 12.15
N SER A 156 -2.81 -4.84 11.10
CA SER A 156 -2.25 -6.14 10.76
C SER A 156 -0.99 -6.44 11.58
N ILE A 157 -0.86 -7.67 12.02
CA ILE A 157 0.40 -8.23 12.51
C ILE A 157 1.16 -8.75 11.30
N LEU A 158 2.17 -8.01 10.86
CA LEU A 158 2.89 -8.25 9.62
C LEU A 158 4.42 -8.09 9.77
N GLY A 159 5.15 -8.48 8.74
CA GLY A 159 6.59 -8.34 8.61
C GLY A 159 7.24 -9.63 8.14
N THR A 160 7.83 -9.60 6.95
CA THR A 160 8.44 -10.79 6.31
C THR A 160 9.85 -11.09 6.82
N THR A 161 10.55 -10.09 7.32
CA THR A 161 11.95 -10.22 7.76
C THR A 161 12.14 -10.16 9.27
N GLY A 162 11.15 -9.64 9.99
CA GLY A 162 11.22 -9.37 11.43
C GLY A 162 11.82 -8.03 11.80
N ILE A 163 12.58 -7.39 10.90
CA ILE A 163 13.21 -6.07 11.10
C ILE A 163 12.44 -5.04 10.29
N ALA A 164 11.95 -4.00 10.97
CA ALA A 164 11.42 -2.82 10.29
C ALA A 164 12.60 -2.00 9.73
N ARG A 165 12.52 -1.72 8.46
CA ARG A 165 13.43 -0.79 7.79
C ARG A 165 12.63 0.44 7.36
N PRO A 166 13.27 1.62 7.21
CA PRO A 166 12.61 2.75 6.57
C PRO A 166 11.89 2.28 5.31
N MET A 167 10.66 2.76 5.10
CA MET A 167 9.78 2.26 4.04
C MET A 167 10.55 2.24 2.72
N SER A 168 11.05 1.05 2.37
CA SER A 168 11.75 0.86 1.11
C SER A 168 10.74 1.00 -0.02
N GLN A 169 11.19 1.46 -1.18
CA GLN A 169 10.40 1.46 -2.41
C GLN A 169 9.65 0.13 -2.59
N LYS A 170 10.33 -0.98 -2.28
CA LYS A 170 9.77 -2.34 -2.36
C LYS A 170 8.59 -2.55 -1.41
N SER A 171 8.69 -2.11 -0.15
CA SER A 171 7.59 -2.26 0.82
C SER A 171 6.36 -1.44 0.42
N PHE A 172 6.58 -0.26 -0.15
CA PHE A 172 5.49 0.56 -0.68
C PHE A 172 4.84 -0.09 -1.91
N GLN A 173 5.63 -0.61 -2.84
CA GLN A 173 5.16 -1.35 -4.01
C GLN A 173 4.33 -2.58 -3.61
N GLU A 174 4.76 -3.36 -2.63
CA GLU A 174 3.99 -4.49 -2.11
C GLU A 174 2.63 -4.06 -1.53
N SER A 175 2.55 -2.90 -0.87
CA SER A 175 1.27 -2.38 -0.39
C SER A 175 0.34 -1.92 -1.51
N LEU A 176 0.89 -1.38 -2.60
CA LEU A 176 0.12 -1.02 -3.80
C LEU A 176 -0.43 -2.28 -4.50
N LYS A 177 0.40 -3.31 -4.61
CA LYS A 177 0.04 -4.61 -5.18
C LYS A 177 -1.14 -5.26 -4.45
N CYS A 178 -1.17 -5.21 -3.12
CA CYS A 178 -2.28 -5.76 -2.34
C CYS A 178 -3.64 -5.14 -2.71
N GLN A 179 -3.70 -3.87 -3.11
CA GLN A 179 -4.97 -3.26 -3.58
C GLN A 179 -5.47 -3.95 -4.85
N LEU A 180 -4.57 -4.22 -5.79
CA LEU A 180 -4.89 -4.91 -7.03
C LEU A 180 -5.37 -6.34 -6.77
N ASP A 181 -4.70 -7.07 -5.87
CA ASP A 181 -5.08 -8.42 -5.48
C ASP A 181 -6.50 -8.45 -4.87
N VAL A 182 -6.83 -7.49 -4.02
CA VAL A 182 -8.15 -7.36 -3.39
C VAL A 182 -9.22 -7.04 -4.44
N ALA A 183 -9.00 -6.05 -5.30
CA ALA A 183 -9.97 -5.65 -6.31
C ALA A 183 -10.30 -6.81 -7.28
N LEU A 184 -9.27 -7.53 -7.75
CA LEU A 184 -9.47 -8.69 -8.62
C LEU A 184 -10.18 -9.84 -7.90
N ALA A 185 -9.88 -10.09 -6.63
CA ALA A 185 -10.53 -11.13 -5.84
C ALA A 185 -12.00 -10.78 -5.51
N GLU A 186 -12.36 -9.48 -5.48
CA GLU A 186 -13.75 -9.02 -5.39
C GLU A 186 -14.51 -9.14 -6.73
N GLY A 187 -13.82 -9.46 -7.83
CA GLY A 187 -14.42 -9.71 -9.14
C GLY A 187 -14.52 -8.48 -10.04
N TYR A 188 -13.81 -7.39 -9.74
CA TYR A 188 -13.77 -6.25 -10.62
C TYR A 188 -12.93 -6.57 -11.87
N GLU A 189 -13.53 -6.46 -13.04
CA GLU A 189 -12.87 -6.67 -14.33
C GLU A 189 -12.30 -5.38 -14.94
N GLU A 190 -12.93 -4.22 -14.63
CA GLU A 190 -12.46 -2.91 -15.04
C GLU A 190 -11.92 -2.13 -13.85
N LEU A 191 -10.65 -1.76 -13.91
CA LEU A 191 -9.96 -1.05 -12.84
C LEU A 191 -9.49 0.34 -13.30
N ILE A 192 -9.56 1.30 -12.36
CA ILE A 192 -9.13 2.68 -12.59
C ILE A 192 -7.82 2.91 -11.84
N PHE A 193 -6.75 3.11 -12.58
CA PHE A 193 -5.44 3.39 -12.01
C PHE A 193 -5.24 4.89 -11.85
N VAL A 194 -4.95 5.32 -10.61
CA VAL A 194 -4.75 6.74 -10.29
C VAL A 194 -3.43 6.97 -9.56
N PRO A 195 -2.78 8.13 -9.74
CA PRO A 195 -1.53 8.43 -9.04
C PRO A 195 -1.66 8.56 -7.52
N GLY A 196 -2.86 8.83 -7.00
CA GLY A 196 -3.09 8.99 -5.56
C GLY A 196 -4.43 9.66 -5.23
N ASN A 197 -4.56 10.20 -4.02
CA ASN A 197 -5.83 10.69 -3.46
C ASN A 197 -6.57 11.73 -4.34
N ILE A 198 -5.84 12.59 -5.04
CA ILE A 198 -6.47 13.59 -5.95
C ILE A 198 -7.14 12.86 -7.10
N GLY A 199 -6.42 11.92 -7.76
CA GLY A 199 -6.97 11.11 -8.84
C GLY A 199 -8.17 10.25 -8.37
N GLU A 200 -8.10 9.67 -7.17
CA GLU A 200 -9.23 8.93 -6.59
C GLU A 200 -10.46 9.81 -6.42
N LYS A 201 -10.29 11.00 -5.82
CA LYS A 201 -11.40 11.94 -5.65
C LYS A 201 -12.02 12.35 -6.98
N LEU A 202 -11.19 12.61 -7.99
CA LEU A 202 -11.64 12.96 -9.33
C LEU A 202 -12.38 11.78 -9.99
N ALA A 203 -11.84 10.57 -9.91
CA ALA A 203 -12.48 9.38 -10.45
C ALA A 203 -13.88 9.15 -9.86
N LEU A 204 -14.01 9.24 -8.53
CA LEU A 204 -15.29 9.10 -7.83
C LEU A 204 -16.30 10.19 -8.20
N ASN A 205 -15.85 11.39 -8.56
CA ASN A 205 -16.74 12.49 -8.94
C ASN A 205 -17.21 12.43 -10.39
N ILE A 206 -16.45 11.78 -11.27
CA ILE A 206 -16.66 11.86 -12.72
C ILE A 206 -17.16 10.53 -13.28
N LEU A 207 -16.70 9.41 -12.70
CA LEU A 207 -17.05 8.08 -13.11
C LEU A 207 -18.02 7.46 -12.10
N SER A 208 -19.03 6.74 -12.59
CA SER A 208 -19.96 5.98 -11.73
C SER A 208 -19.32 4.65 -11.33
N VAL A 209 -18.34 4.69 -10.44
CA VAL A 209 -17.51 3.53 -10.06
C VAL A 209 -17.41 3.38 -8.55
N ASP A 210 -17.20 2.14 -8.11
CA ASP A 210 -16.93 1.86 -6.71
C ASP A 210 -15.50 2.27 -6.34
N LYS A 211 -15.33 2.68 -5.09
CA LYS A 211 -14.02 3.05 -4.56
C LYS A 211 -13.00 1.91 -4.68
N ASP A 212 -13.45 0.67 -4.62
CA ASP A 212 -12.62 -0.51 -4.66
C ASP A 212 -12.11 -0.87 -6.06
N GLN A 213 -12.72 -0.29 -7.12
CA GLN A 213 -12.19 -0.33 -8.49
C GLN A 213 -11.00 0.61 -8.70
N ILE A 214 -10.75 1.54 -7.76
CA ILE A 214 -9.73 2.56 -7.92
C ILE A 214 -8.43 2.11 -7.25
N ILE A 215 -7.40 1.93 -8.06
CA ILE A 215 -6.09 1.44 -7.65
C ILE A 215 -5.08 2.60 -7.62
N HIS A 216 -4.47 2.84 -6.48
CA HIS A 216 -3.40 3.81 -6.37
C HIS A 216 -2.09 3.27 -6.94
N MET A 217 -1.39 4.07 -7.72
CA MET A 217 -0.06 3.74 -8.27
C MET A 217 1.08 4.49 -7.58
N GLY A 218 0.80 5.59 -6.91
CA GLY A 218 1.84 6.52 -6.46
C GLY A 218 2.63 7.09 -7.63
N ASN A 219 3.95 6.96 -7.55
CA ASN A 219 4.87 7.27 -8.65
C ASN A 219 5.30 6.01 -9.43
N HIS A 220 4.84 4.83 -9.04
CA HIS A 220 5.28 3.53 -9.54
C HIS A 220 4.38 2.99 -10.66
N VAL A 221 4.09 3.83 -11.65
CA VAL A 221 3.16 3.50 -12.74
C VAL A 221 3.59 2.24 -13.48
N GLY A 222 4.85 2.15 -13.89
CA GLY A 222 5.37 0.98 -14.61
C GLY A 222 5.30 -0.31 -13.80
N PHE A 223 5.61 -0.24 -12.49
CA PHE A 223 5.47 -1.39 -11.60
C PHE A 223 4.01 -1.87 -11.55
N MET A 224 3.05 -0.96 -11.39
CA MET A 224 1.64 -1.33 -11.29
C MET A 224 1.05 -1.81 -12.61
N LEU A 225 1.52 -1.31 -13.74
CA LEU A 225 1.16 -1.84 -15.06
C LEU A 225 1.70 -3.26 -15.26
N GLN A 226 2.96 -3.52 -14.85
CA GLN A 226 3.52 -4.87 -14.90
C GLN A 226 2.73 -5.84 -14.01
N GLU A 227 2.42 -5.44 -12.78
CA GLU A 227 1.61 -6.26 -11.86
C GLU A 227 0.19 -6.52 -12.38
N ALA A 228 -0.38 -5.56 -13.13
CA ALA A 228 -1.67 -5.73 -13.81
C ALA A 228 -1.58 -6.76 -14.95
N HIS A 229 -0.56 -6.63 -15.79
CA HIS A 229 -0.28 -7.59 -16.87
C HIS A 229 -0.08 -9.01 -16.34
N ASP A 230 0.76 -9.17 -15.31
CA ASP A 230 1.08 -10.47 -14.71
C ASP A 230 -0.15 -11.19 -14.12
N ARG A 231 -1.23 -10.44 -13.82
CA ARG A 231 -2.54 -10.95 -13.37
C ARG A 231 -3.55 -11.12 -14.49
N GLY A 232 -3.14 -10.93 -15.75
CA GLY A 232 -3.99 -11.11 -16.91
C GLY A 232 -4.92 -9.95 -17.23
N LEU A 233 -4.74 -8.78 -16.59
CA LEU A 233 -5.46 -7.58 -17.00
C LEU A 233 -4.95 -7.11 -18.36
N ASN A 234 -5.85 -6.99 -19.31
CA ASN A 234 -5.56 -6.55 -20.69
C ASN A 234 -6.18 -5.18 -21.02
N HIS A 235 -6.99 -4.66 -20.12
CA HIS A 235 -7.61 -3.33 -20.21
C HIS A 235 -7.69 -2.65 -18.84
N LEU A 236 -7.49 -1.34 -18.78
CA LEU A 236 -7.74 -0.51 -17.60
C LEU A 236 -7.95 0.96 -17.99
N ILE A 237 -8.48 1.74 -17.06
CA ILE A 237 -8.59 3.19 -17.14
C ILE A 237 -7.42 3.81 -16.39
N LEU A 238 -6.70 4.73 -17.02
CA LEU A 238 -5.65 5.52 -16.38
C LEU A 238 -6.11 6.97 -16.25
N LEU A 239 -6.34 7.41 -15.02
CA LEU A 239 -6.86 8.73 -14.73
C LEU A 239 -5.91 9.51 -13.83
N GLY A 240 -5.62 10.76 -14.19
CA GLY A 240 -4.79 11.58 -13.32
C GLY A 240 -4.48 12.97 -13.86
N HIS A 241 -3.79 13.72 -13.00
CA HIS A 241 -3.36 15.06 -13.26
C HIS A 241 -2.27 15.12 -14.34
N ALA A 242 -2.37 16.12 -15.24
CA ALA A 242 -1.47 16.31 -16.37
C ALA A 242 0.01 16.31 -15.98
N GLY A 243 0.38 16.96 -14.86
CA GLY A 243 1.76 17.01 -14.37
C GLY A 243 2.41 15.67 -14.09
N LYS A 244 1.63 14.59 -13.94
CA LYS A 244 2.15 13.22 -13.82
C LYS A 244 1.98 12.42 -15.12
N LEU A 245 0.79 12.42 -15.71
CA LEU A 245 0.49 11.54 -16.83
C LEU A 245 1.26 11.90 -18.11
N VAL A 246 1.49 13.19 -18.37
CA VAL A 246 2.26 13.64 -19.53
C VAL A 246 3.63 12.96 -19.65
N LYS A 247 4.29 12.66 -18.53
CA LYS A 247 5.59 11.98 -18.50
C LYS A 247 5.57 10.60 -19.15
N LEU A 248 4.43 9.91 -19.08
CA LEU A 248 4.26 8.58 -19.63
C LEU A 248 4.36 8.56 -21.14
N ALA A 249 3.99 9.64 -21.83
CA ALA A 249 4.15 9.77 -23.28
C ALA A 249 5.62 9.71 -23.72
N ALA A 250 6.55 10.11 -22.84
CA ALA A 250 8.00 9.95 -23.03
C ALA A 250 8.55 8.62 -22.54
N GLY A 251 7.70 7.68 -22.08
CA GLY A 251 8.15 6.41 -21.48
C GLY A 251 8.68 6.53 -20.06
N ILE A 252 8.42 7.65 -19.37
CA ILE A 252 8.83 7.87 -17.97
C ILE A 252 7.77 7.28 -17.05
N PHE A 253 7.88 5.97 -16.78
CA PHE A 253 6.91 5.22 -15.97
C PHE A 253 7.16 5.26 -14.45
N ASN A 254 8.23 5.88 -13.99
CA ASN A 254 8.36 6.35 -12.62
C ASN A 254 8.22 7.88 -12.62
N THR A 255 7.08 8.36 -12.15
CA THR A 255 6.71 9.78 -12.24
C THR A 255 7.31 10.66 -11.14
N GLN A 256 8.20 10.12 -10.29
CA GLN A 256 8.87 10.87 -9.24
C GLN A 256 9.73 12.00 -9.85
N HIS A 257 9.48 13.25 -9.43
CA HIS A 257 10.13 14.42 -10.02
C HIS A 257 11.66 14.39 -9.94
N LYS A 258 12.21 13.86 -8.85
CA LYS A 258 13.68 13.76 -8.66
C LYS A 258 14.36 12.77 -9.60
N LEU A 259 13.62 11.84 -10.19
CA LEU A 259 14.17 10.84 -11.09
C LEU A 259 14.17 11.30 -12.54
N ALA A 260 13.06 11.88 -12.98
CA ALA A 260 12.91 12.40 -14.32
C ALA A 260 11.78 13.44 -14.39
N ASP A 261 11.99 14.43 -15.26
CA ASP A 261 10.96 15.35 -15.71
C ASP A 261 11.07 15.44 -17.24
N GLY A 262 10.04 15.47 -17.94
CA GLY A 262 10.00 15.56 -19.41
C GLY A 262 8.74 16.28 -19.86
N ARG A 263 8.06 16.95 -18.93
CA ARG A 263 6.75 17.59 -19.18
C ARG A 263 6.84 18.69 -20.25
N ARG A 264 7.86 19.55 -20.17
CA ARG A 264 8.09 20.64 -21.12
C ARG A 264 8.35 20.09 -22.51
N GLU A 265 9.24 19.13 -22.61
CA GLU A 265 9.64 18.49 -23.86
C GLU A 265 8.45 17.81 -24.53
N VAL A 266 7.67 17.03 -23.76
CA VAL A 266 6.48 16.34 -24.27
C VAL A 266 5.43 17.33 -24.74
N ILE A 267 5.02 18.29 -23.91
CA ILE A 267 3.96 19.23 -24.26
C ILE A 267 4.40 20.09 -25.46
N THR A 268 5.64 20.57 -25.48
CA THR A 268 6.17 21.35 -26.60
C THR A 268 6.20 20.55 -27.89
N ALA A 269 6.65 19.30 -27.87
CA ALA A 269 6.68 18.43 -29.04
C ALA A 269 5.27 18.18 -29.59
N HIS A 270 4.32 17.81 -28.73
CA HIS A 270 2.93 17.60 -29.17
C HIS A 270 2.25 18.88 -29.62
N ALA A 271 2.52 20.04 -29.00
CA ALA A 271 2.05 21.33 -29.46
C ALA A 271 2.57 21.64 -30.87
N GLY A 272 3.84 21.36 -31.16
CA GLY A 272 4.44 21.49 -32.47
C GLY A 272 3.78 20.61 -33.53
N LEU A 273 3.49 19.35 -33.19
CA LEU A 273 2.76 18.42 -34.05
C LEU A 273 1.33 18.92 -34.36
N MET A 274 0.70 19.62 -33.44
CA MET A 274 -0.62 20.21 -33.59
C MET A 274 -0.60 21.63 -34.20
N GLY A 275 0.55 22.07 -34.72
CA GLY A 275 0.66 23.31 -35.50
C GLY A 275 0.92 24.58 -34.69
N ALA A 276 1.32 24.47 -33.43
CA ALA A 276 1.71 25.64 -32.64
C ALA A 276 2.89 26.37 -33.28
N SER A 277 2.81 27.72 -33.32
CA SER A 277 3.87 28.55 -33.88
C SER A 277 5.16 28.50 -33.03
N LYS A 278 6.32 28.77 -33.63
CA LYS A 278 7.60 28.78 -32.92
C LYS A 278 7.59 29.68 -31.67
N PRO A 279 7.04 30.91 -31.68
CA PRO A 279 6.95 31.70 -30.44
C PRO A 279 6.14 31.04 -29.33
N VAL A 280 5.04 30.36 -29.69
CA VAL A 280 4.21 29.61 -28.73
C VAL A 280 4.99 28.42 -28.12
N LEU A 281 5.74 27.69 -28.95
CA LEU A 281 6.60 26.60 -28.50
C LEU A 281 7.68 27.08 -27.54
N GLU A 282 8.32 28.22 -27.84
CA GLU A 282 9.31 28.84 -26.96
C GLU A 282 8.70 29.26 -25.61
N LEU A 283 7.48 29.83 -25.62
CA LEU A 283 6.76 30.15 -24.39
C LEU A 283 6.48 28.90 -23.53
N ILE A 284 5.94 27.83 -24.13
CA ILE A 284 5.64 26.58 -23.47
C ILE A 284 6.91 25.96 -22.87
N PHE A 285 7.99 25.91 -23.64
CA PHE A 285 9.26 25.32 -23.23
C PHE A 285 9.91 26.05 -22.04
N ASN A 286 9.67 27.35 -21.89
CA ASN A 286 10.18 28.17 -20.81
C ASN A 286 9.29 28.20 -19.55
N CYS A 287 8.11 27.55 -19.56
CA CYS A 287 7.25 27.47 -18.39
C CYS A 287 7.87 26.58 -17.28
N ASN A 288 7.55 26.90 -16.04
CA ASN A 288 7.96 26.11 -14.88
C ASN A 288 6.92 25.07 -14.48
N THR A 289 5.65 25.30 -14.76
CA THR A 289 4.53 24.46 -14.34
C THR A 289 3.72 23.96 -15.53
N THR A 290 3.05 22.83 -15.36
CA THR A 290 2.14 22.28 -16.36
C THR A 290 0.92 23.17 -16.56
N GLU A 291 0.46 23.81 -15.50
CA GLU A 291 -0.68 24.73 -15.49
C GLU A 291 -0.40 25.97 -16.34
N GLU A 292 0.81 26.53 -16.29
CA GLU A 292 1.25 27.61 -17.20
C GLU A 292 1.23 27.17 -18.65
N MET A 293 1.75 25.98 -18.96
CA MET A 293 1.73 25.43 -20.33
C MET A 293 0.29 25.26 -20.84
N ILE A 294 -0.61 24.70 -20.00
CA ILE A 294 -2.03 24.54 -20.34
C ILE A 294 -2.68 25.90 -20.61
N SER A 295 -2.37 26.92 -19.81
CA SER A 295 -2.89 28.27 -19.99
C SER A 295 -2.47 28.89 -21.32
N ILE A 296 -1.25 28.64 -21.79
CA ILE A 296 -0.77 29.05 -23.11
C ILE A 296 -1.55 28.34 -24.21
N LEU A 297 -1.62 26.99 -24.13
CA LEU A 297 -2.37 26.18 -25.10
C LEU A 297 -3.85 26.58 -25.17
N ARG A 298 -4.46 26.97 -24.04
CA ARG A 298 -5.85 27.42 -23.99
C ARG A 298 -6.07 28.71 -24.73
N ARG A 299 -5.12 29.67 -24.67
CA ARG A 299 -5.18 30.92 -25.43
C ARG A 299 -5.05 30.68 -26.95
N GLU A 300 -4.31 29.64 -27.30
CA GLU A 300 -4.09 29.26 -28.73
C GLU A 300 -5.21 28.33 -29.25
N GLY A 301 -6.15 27.86 -28.39
CA GLY A 301 -7.21 26.93 -28.79
C GLY A 301 -6.72 25.50 -29.03
N LEU A 302 -5.54 25.14 -28.55
CA LEU A 302 -4.85 23.87 -28.85
C LEU A 302 -4.92 22.82 -27.72
N VAL A 303 -5.58 23.08 -26.58
CA VAL A 303 -5.57 22.19 -25.41
C VAL A 303 -6.01 20.79 -25.80
N GLN A 304 -7.19 20.68 -26.40
CA GLN A 304 -7.80 19.36 -26.63
C GLN A 304 -6.99 18.54 -27.66
N GLU A 305 -6.53 19.17 -28.73
CA GLU A 305 -5.75 18.49 -29.77
C GLU A 305 -4.39 17.98 -29.22
N VAL A 306 -3.69 18.84 -28.46
CA VAL A 306 -2.42 18.49 -27.83
C VAL A 306 -2.60 17.36 -26.81
N PHE A 307 -3.60 17.43 -25.93
CA PHE A 307 -3.82 16.40 -24.93
C PHE A 307 -4.41 15.11 -25.50
N ASN A 308 -5.19 15.16 -26.60
CA ASN A 308 -5.58 13.97 -27.35
C ASN A 308 -4.34 13.26 -27.94
N SER A 309 -3.42 14.02 -28.53
CA SER A 309 -2.16 13.49 -29.06
C SER A 309 -1.29 12.86 -27.95
N ILE A 310 -1.19 13.50 -26.79
CA ILE A 310 -0.47 12.98 -25.61
C ILE A 310 -1.14 11.71 -25.09
N ALA A 311 -2.47 11.68 -24.95
CA ALA A 311 -3.21 10.52 -24.47
C ALA A 311 -3.02 9.31 -25.40
N THR A 312 -3.07 9.52 -26.73
CA THR A 312 -2.77 8.49 -27.72
C THR A 312 -1.33 7.97 -27.59
N SER A 313 -0.37 8.86 -27.37
CA SER A 313 1.04 8.47 -27.15
C SER A 313 1.22 7.65 -25.88
N ILE A 314 0.54 8.00 -24.79
CA ILE A 314 0.55 7.23 -23.54
C ILE A 314 -0.04 5.83 -23.77
N HIS A 315 -1.21 5.74 -24.40
CA HIS A 315 -1.87 4.48 -24.75
C HIS A 315 -0.91 3.55 -25.53
N ASN A 316 -0.33 4.08 -26.61
CA ASN A 316 0.57 3.31 -27.48
C ASN A 316 1.81 2.81 -26.71
N ARG A 317 2.41 3.67 -25.88
CA ARG A 317 3.55 3.29 -25.02
C ARG A 317 3.22 2.20 -24.03
N ILE A 318 2.06 2.27 -23.38
CA ILE A 318 1.61 1.26 -22.43
C ILE A 318 1.31 -0.04 -23.15
N LEU A 319 0.65 0.01 -24.31
CA LEU A 319 0.35 -1.17 -25.10
C LEU A 319 1.63 -1.85 -25.62
N GLU A 320 2.60 -1.08 -26.08
CA GLU A 320 3.89 -1.60 -26.56
C GLU A 320 4.70 -2.29 -25.46
N VAL A 321 4.77 -1.69 -24.25
CA VAL A 321 5.64 -2.17 -23.17
C VAL A 321 4.97 -3.20 -22.29
N TYR A 322 3.68 -3.03 -21.99
CA TYR A 322 2.95 -3.84 -20.99
C TYR A 322 1.83 -4.68 -21.59
N MET A 323 1.54 -4.54 -22.90
CA MET A 323 0.45 -5.24 -23.59
C MET A 323 -0.94 -5.00 -22.98
N ILE A 324 -1.15 -3.84 -22.37
CA ILE A 324 -2.42 -3.43 -21.76
C ILE A 324 -3.03 -2.30 -22.61
N ARG A 325 -4.29 -2.45 -22.98
CA ARG A 325 -5.09 -1.36 -23.55
C ARG A 325 -5.51 -0.40 -22.44
N THR A 326 -5.43 0.89 -22.69
CA THR A 326 -5.74 1.88 -21.66
C THR A 326 -6.66 2.98 -22.21
N GLU A 327 -7.73 3.27 -21.49
CA GLU A 327 -8.43 4.54 -21.63
C GLU A 327 -7.70 5.59 -20.79
N ILE A 328 -7.37 6.72 -21.38
CA ILE A 328 -6.56 7.75 -20.72
C ILE A 328 -7.42 8.99 -20.44
N LEU A 329 -7.53 9.38 -19.17
CA LEU A 329 -8.11 10.67 -18.77
C LEU A 329 -7.04 11.57 -18.16
N ILE A 330 -6.70 12.64 -18.87
CA ILE A 330 -5.75 13.66 -18.40
C ILE A 330 -6.54 14.87 -17.92
N MET A 331 -6.24 15.35 -16.72
CA MET A 331 -7.02 16.38 -16.05
C MET A 331 -6.16 17.48 -15.45
N GLU A 332 -6.76 18.65 -15.24
CA GLU A 332 -6.23 19.69 -14.36
C GLU A 332 -6.49 19.34 -12.89
N MET A 333 -5.95 20.14 -11.97
CA MET A 333 -6.12 19.92 -10.52
C MET A 333 -7.56 20.12 -10.04
N ASP A 334 -8.33 20.93 -10.74
CA ASP A 334 -9.75 21.20 -10.45
C ASP A 334 -10.70 20.13 -11.00
N GLY A 335 -10.18 19.19 -11.81
CA GLY A 335 -10.95 18.13 -12.45
C GLY A 335 -11.37 18.42 -13.88
N THR A 336 -10.99 19.55 -14.45
CA THR A 336 -11.25 19.85 -15.88
C THR A 336 -10.52 18.82 -16.75
N ILE A 337 -11.26 18.13 -17.62
CA ILE A 337 -10.72 17.14 -18.54
C ILE A 337 -10.07 17.83 -19.71
N LEU A 338 -8.85 17.42 -20.06
CA LEU A 338 -8.03 18.05 -21.10
C LEU A 338 -8.09 17.33 -22.44
N ASN A 339 -8.44 16.05 -22.48
CA ASN A 339 -8.56 15.24 -23.68
C ASN A 339 -9.98 14.70 -23.86
N SER A 340 -10.37 14.41 -25.10
CA SER A 340 -11.71 13.91 -25.46
C SER A 340 -11.70 12.57 -26.19
N ASN A 341 -10.53 12.02 -26.46
CA ASN A 341 -10.35 10.76 -27.19
C ASN A 341 -10.44 9.52 -26.29
N HIS A 342 -11.43 9.47 -25.42
CA HIS A 342 -11.79 8.33 -24.56
C HIS A 342 -13.23 7.92 -24.82
N GLN A 343 -13.56 6.65 -24.51
CA GLN A 343 -14.91 6.10 -24.70
C GLN A 343 -15.72 6.07 -23.40
N LEU A 344 -15.22 6.70 -22.33
CA LEU A 344 -15.85 6.68 -21.03
C LEU A 344 -17.12 7.56 -21.00
N LEU A 345 -18.19 7.04 -20.43
CA LEU A 345 -19.36 7.83 -20.07
C LEU A 345 -19.02 8.65 -18.81
N ILE A 346 -18.97 9.96 -18.98
CA ILE A 346 -18.70 10.92 -17.90
C ILE A 346 -20.04 11.45 -17.44
N GLY A 347 -20.34 11.27 -16.16
CA GLY A 347 -21.57 11.71 -15.49
C GLY A 347 -21.49 13.14 -14.97
#